data_5e6ac99cad9f64206517e8846b9f01ea
#
_entry.id   5e6ac99cad9f64206517e8846b9f01ea
#
_cell.length_a   1.000
_cell.length_b   1.000
_cell.length_c   1.000
_cell.angle_alpha   90.00
_cell.angle_beta   90.00
_cell.angle_gamma   90.00
#
_symmetry.space_group_name_H-M   'P 1'
#
loop_
_entity.id
_entity.type
_entity.pdbx_description
1 polymer ?
#
loop_
_entity_poly.entity_id
_entity_poly.type
_entity_poly.pdbx_seq_one_letter_code
_entity_poly.pdbx_strand_id
1 'polypeptide(L)'
;GNRSNIKITVQEDLLNEKIGNGFDSHRFMTGDGLMIGGYKVPCEHKFDAHSDGDIVLHALIDSMLGALGLGDIGTHFPNTEKWKDSEGEYLFKLTNEMILEKGYSLNQIDIIVILEEPKLNTFRKNIIASLKNITGLEESNIGFKAKTSEKMGFIGNNEGAACFVMAKLTK
;
A
#
# COMPACT_ATOMS: atom_id res chain seq x y z
N GLY A 1 -34.43 -0.15 22.95
CA GLY A 1 -33.02 -0.46 23.07
C GLY A 1 -32.21 0.50 22.20
N ASN A 2 -31.04 0.89 22.65
CA ASN A 2 -30.16 1.81 21.93
C ASN A 2 -29.64 1.13 20.64
N ARG A 3 -29.82 1.75 19.47
CA ARG A 3 -29.39 1.20 18.16
C ARG A 3 -27.87 0.96 18.04
N SER A 4 -27.09 1.46 19.00
CA SER A 4 -25.62 1.25 19.06
C SER A 4 -25.21 -0.04 19.78
N ASN A 5 -26.14 -0.76 20.38
CA ASN A 5 -25.85 -1.99 21.12
C ASN A 5 -25.98 -3.21 20.20
N ILE A 6 -24.90 -3.59 19.56
CA ILE A 6 -24.83 -4.86 18.79
C ILE A 6 -24.59 -5.98 19.78
N LYS A 7 -25.52 -6.94 19.85
CA LYS A 7 -25.35 -8.16 20.64
C LYS A 7 -24.52 -9.15 19.83
N ILE A 8 -23.27 -9.38 20.25
CA ILE A 8 -22.44 -10.47 19.69
C ILE A 8 -23.01 -11.78 20.23
N THR A 9 -23.60 -12.59 19.38
CA THR A 9 -24.32 -13.82 19.79
C THR A 9 -23.65 -15.10 19.32
N VAL A 10 -22.76 -15.02 18.32
CA VAL A 10 -22.01 -16.16 17.78
C VAL A 10 -20.57 -15.77 17.52
N GLN A 11 -19.68 -16.75 17.53
CA GLN A 11 -18.25 -16.56 17.28
C GLN A 11 -17.99 -16.02 15.87
N GLU A 12 -18.87 -16.30 14.91
CA GLU A 12 -18.83 -15.80 13.54
C GLU A 12 -18.95 -14.27 13.46
N ASP A 13 -19.61 -13.62 14.41
CA ASP A 13 -19.70 -12.15 14.49
C ASP A 13 -18.35 -11.48 14.76
N LEU A 14 -17.36 -12.26 15.27
CA LEU A 14 -16.00 -11.82 15.57
C LEU A 14 -15.00 -12.20 14.48
N LEU A 15 -15.36 -13.08 13.54
CA LEU A 15 -14.44 -13.65 12.52
C LEU A 15 -14.49 -12.92 11.17
N ASN A 16 -15.16 -11.79 11.12
CA ASN A 16 -15.35 -11.05 9.87
C ASN A 16 -14.16 -10.16 9.48
N GLU A 17 -13.08 -10.22 10.23
CA GLU A 17 -11.88 -9.41 9.99
C GLU A 17 -10.71 -10.28 9.54
N LYS A 18 -9.97 -9.80 8.55
CA LYS A 18 -8.71 -10.37 8.08
C LYS A 18 -7.64 -9.28 8.07
N ILE A 19 -6.44 -9.65 8.50
CA ILE A 19 -5.30 -8.74 8.53
C ILE A 19 -4.19 -9.36 7.70
N GLY A 20 -3.58 -8.56 6.84
CA GLY A 20 -2.39 -8.94 6.09
C GLY A 20 -1.31 -7.89 6.18
N ASN A 21 -0.08 -8.32 5.95
CA ASN A 21 1.10 -7.46 5.86
C ASN A 21 1.67 -7.54 4.46
N GLY A 22 2.12 -6.41 3.94
CA GLY A 22 2.86 -6.33 2.69
C GLY A 22 4.15 -5.55 2.89
N PHE A 23 5.13 -5.90 2.09
CA PHE A 23 6.44 -5.25 2.05
C PHE A 23 6.85 -5.07 0.60
N ASP A 24 7.38 -3.89 0.27
CA ASP A 24 8.04 -3.66 -1.01
C ASP A 24 9.26 -2.76 -0.83
N SER A 25 10.23 -2.91 -1.72
CA SER A 25 11.42 -2.06 -1.74
C SER A 25 11.96 -1.94 -3.14
N HIS A 26 12.33 -0.72 -3.52
CA HIS A 26 12.91 -0.43 -4.82
C HIS A 26 14.17 0.41 -4.69
N ARG A 27 15.10 0.16 -5.62
CA ARG A 27 16.30 0.97 -5.80
C ARG A 27 15.93 2.30 -6.46
N PHE A 28 16.70 3.34 -6.16
CA PHE A 28 16.62 4.60 -6.87
C PHE A 28 17.46 4.58 -8.16
N MET A 29 16.94 5.28 -9.16
CA MET A 29 17.68 5.69 -10.34
C MET A 29 17.36 7.15 -10.65
N THR A 30 18.16 7.81 -11.50
CA THR A 30 17.89 9.20 -11.92
C THR A 30 16.53 9.32 -12.55
N GLY A 31 15.76 10.31 -12.12
CA GLY A 31 14.37 10.52 -12.56
C GLY A 31 13.85 11.88 -12.13
N ASP A 32 12.53 12.03 -12.13
CA ASP A 32 11.82 13.28 -11.87
C ASP A 32 10.73 13.17 -10.79
N GLY A 33 10.78 12.09 -10.02
CA GLY A 33 9.88 11.88 -8.87
C GLY A 33 9.66 10.43 -8.52
N LEU A 34 9.34 10.19 -7.24
CA LEU A 34 9.00 8.89 -6.67
C LEU A 34 7.48 8.73 -6.59
N MET A 35 6.96 7.60 -7.06
CA MET A 35 5.55 7.24 -6.88
C MET A 35 5.34 6.70 -5.47
N ILE A 36 4.50 7.38 -4.70
CA ILE A 36 4.20 7.05 -3.30
C ILE A 36 2.69 7.14 -3.07
N GLY A 37 2.00 6.01 -3.09
CA GLY A 37 0.55 5.96 -2.88
C GLY A 37 -0.24 6.71 -3.96
N GLY A 38 0.15 6.57 -5.22
CA GLY A 38 -0.46 7.23 -6.38
C GLY A 38 -0.07 8.70 -6.54
N TYR A 39 0.75 9.26 -5.64
CA TYR A 39 1.22 10.64 -5.74
C TYR A 39 2.70 10.69 -6.15
N LYS A 40 3.01 11.47 -7.21
CA LYS A 40 4.38 11.68 -7.65
C LYS A 40 5.05 12.74 -6.77
N VAL A 41 5.94 12.30 -5.89
CA VAL A 41 6.76 13.16 -5.03
C VAL A 41 7.92 13.69 -5.84
N PRO A 42 8.01 15.01 -6.12
CA PRO A 42 9.06 15.56 -6.96
C PRO A 42 10.43 15.47 -6.29
N CYS A 43 11.39 14.87 -7.00
CA CYS A 43 12.81 14.80 -6.61
C CYS A 43 13.64 14.34 -7.83
N GLU A 44 14.97 14.27 -7.70
CA GLU A 44 15.88 13.85 -8.78
C GLU A 44 15.99 12.32 -8.95
N HIS A 45 15.09 11.57 -8.31
CA HIS A 45 15.04 10.09 -8.34
C HIS A 45 13.71 9.60 -8.86
N LYS A 46 13.72 8.39 -9.42
CA LYS A 46 12.56 7.52 -9.60
C LYS A 46 12.91 6.12 -9.14
N PHE A 47 11.92 5.27 -8.96
CA PHE A 47 12.16 3.87 -8.66
C PHE A 47 12.59 3.08 -9.90
N ASP A 48 13.58 2.20 -9.74
CA ASP A 48 13.97 1.20 -10.73
C ASP A 48 13.02 0.01 -10.62
N ALA A 49 11.97 0.02 -11.43
CA ALA A 49 10.90 -0.98 -11.39
C ALA A 49 10.37 -1.26 -12.81
N HIS A 50 9.70 -2.40 -12.97
CA HIS A 50 9.02 -2.78 -14.21
C HIS A 50 7.65 -2.12 -14.41
N SER A 51 7.10 -1.56 -13.33
CA SER A 51 5.85 -0.78 -13.28
C SER A 51 6.19 0.69 -13.00
N ASP A 52 5.21 1.47 -12.54
CA ASP A 52 5.46 2.83 -12.03
C ASP A 52 6.30 2.86 -10.74
N GLY A 53 6.53 1.69 -10.13
CA GLY A 53 7.34 1.52 -8.93
C GLY A 53 6.70 2.05 -7.66
N ASP A 54 5.36 2.22 -7.61
CA ASP A 54 4.70 2.70 -6.39
C ASP A 54 4.81 1.67 -5.26
N ILE A 55 5.84 1.83 -4.42
CA ILE A 55 6.13 0.91 -3.32
C ILE A 55 4.99 0.81 -2.29
N VAL A 56 4.15 1.85 -2.17
CA VAL A 56 3.02 1.84 -1.24
C VAL A 56 1.88 1.01 -1.81
N LEU A 57 1.52 1.21 -3.08
CA LEU A 57 0.44 0.45 -3.71
C LEU A 57 0.82 -1.02 -3.88
N HIS A 58 2.09 -1.33 -4.20
CA HIS A 58 2.56 -2.71 -4.28
C HIS A 58 2.50 -3.42 -2.92
N ALA A 59 3.01 -2.80 -1.86
CA ALA A 59 2.92 -3.36 -0.51
C ALA A 59 1.46 -3.46 -0.03
N LEU A 60 0.58 -2.54 -0.42
CA LEU A 60 -0.86 -2.62 -0.12
C LEU A 60 -1.51 -3.82 -0.81
N ILE A 61 -1.22 -4.04 -2.10
CA ILE A 61 -1.69 -5.19 -2.85
C ILE A 61 -1.29 -6.49 -2.15
N ASP A 62 0.00 -6.63 -1.80
CA ASP A 62 0.52 -7.79 -1.09
C ASP A 62 -0.19 -8.01 0.26
N SER A 63 -0.43 -6.93 1.00
CA SER A 63 -1.13 -7.02 2.28
C SER A 63 -2.58 -7.50 2.13
N MET A 64 -3.28 -7.05 1.09
CA MET A 64 -4.67 -7.46 0.81
C MET A 64 -4.74 -8.93 0.36
N LEU A 65 -3.87 -9.33 -0.56
CA LEU A 65 -3.78 -10.72 -1.03
C LEU A 65 -3.39 -11.65 0.13
N GLY A 66 -2.36 -11.27 0.90
CA GLY A 66 -1.91 -12.03 2.06
C GLY A 66 -2.98 -12.20 3.14
N ALA A 67 -3.83 -11.19 3.38
CA ALA A 67 -4.94 -11.27 4.35
C ALA A 67 -5.93 -12.40 4.04
N LEU A 68 -6.09 -12.76 2.76
CA LEU A 68 -6.98 -13.84 2.32
C LEU A 68 -6.24 -15.11 1.87
N GLY A 69 -4.91 -15.17 2.03
CA GLY A 69 -4.10 -16.33 1.62
C GLY A 69 -4.05 -16.53 0.10
N LEU A 70 -4.14 -15.44 -0.68
CA LEU A 70 -4.18 -15.47 -2.14
C LEU A 70 -2.80 -15.35 -2.81
N GLY A 71 -1.72 -15.40 -2.04
CA GLY A 71 -0.35 -15.21 -2.54
C GLY A 71 0.08 -13.74 -2.52
N ASP A 72 0.81 -13.31 -3.53
CA ASP A 72 1.44 -12.01 -3.65
C ASP A 72 1.22 -11.36 -5.03
N ILE A 73 1.66 -10.11 -5.18
CA ILE A 73 1.57 -9.35 -6.42
C ILE A 73 2.24 -10.08 -7.60
N GLY A 74 3.39 -10.73 -7.37
CA GLY A 74 4.12 -11.46 -8.41
C GLY A 74 3.38 -12.70 -8.92
N THR A 75 2.57 -13.32 -8.08
CA THR A 75 1.70 -14.44 -8.46
C THR A 75 0.59 -14.03 -9.41
N HIS A 76 -0.02 -12.87 -9.18
CA HIS A 76 -1.18 -12.38 -9.96
C HIS A 76 -0.76 -11.51 -11.16
N PHE A 77 0.31 -10.76 -11.00
CA PHE A 77 0.84 -9.81 -12.00
C PHE A 77 2.32 -10.08 -12.27
N PRO A 78 2.65 -11.27 -12.84
CA PRO A 78 4.04 -11.65 -13.08
C PRO A 78 4.73 -10.67 -14.03
N ASN A 79 6.06 -10.57 -13.90
CA ASN A 79 6.90 -9.69 -14.71
C ASN A 79 6.95 -10.14 -16.18
N THR A 80 5.87 -9.87 -16.92
CA THR A 80 5.69 -10.15 -18.34
C THR A 80 5.34 -8.89 -19.10
N GLU A 81 5.46 -8.90 -20.42
CA GLU A 81 5.07 -7.76 -21.29
C GLU A 81 3.63 -7.31 -21.07
N LYS A 82 2.73 -8.20 -20.62
CA LYS A 82 1.33 -7.86 -20.30
C LYS A 82 1.21 -6.83 -19.18
N TRP A 83 2.10 -6.87 -18.20
CA TRP A 83 2.06 -6.05 -16.99
C TRP A 83 3.15 -4.99 -16.94
N LYS A 84 3.97 -4.94 -17.99
CA LYS A 84 5.01 -3.94 -18.12
C LYS A 84 4.39 -2.54 -18.16
N ASP A 85 5.02 -1.62 -17.45
CA ASP A 85 4.58 -0.23 -17.32
C ASP A 85 3.15 -0.05 -16.74
N SER A 86 2.60 -1.10 -16.09
CA SER A 86 1.31 -1.00 -15.41
C SER A 86 1.41 -0.04 -14.23
N GLU A 87 0.41 0.85 -14.12
CA GLU A 87 0.28 1.75 -12.98
C GLU A 87 -0.17 0.97 -11.73
N GLY A 88 0.42 1.28 -10.58
CA GLY A 88 0.07 0.65 -9.30
C GLY A 88 -1.42 0.80 -8.97
N GLU A 89 -2.04 1.92 -9.34
CA GLU A 89 -3.48 2.14 -9.18
C GLU A 89 -4.32 1.13 -9.97
N TYR A 90 -3.91 0.80 -11.19
CA TYR A 90 -4.59 -0.21 -12.00
C TYR A 90 -4.49 -1.60 -11.38
N LEU A 91 -3.30 -1.98 -10.91
CA LEU A 91 -3.08 -3.26 -10.22
C LEU A 91 -3.86 -3.34 -8.90
N PHE A 92 -3.92 -2.23 -8.15
CA PHE A 92 -4.75 -2.12 -6.96
C PHE A 92 -6.23 -2.35 -7.27
N LYS A 93 -6.76 -1.72 -8.32
CA LYS A 93 -8.15 -1.88 -8.74
C LYS A 93 -8.48 -3.35 -9.02
N LEU A 94 -7.65 -4.05 -9.80
CA LEU A 94 -7.85 -5.48 -10.08
C LEU A 94 -7.78 -6.33 -8.81
N THR A 95 -6.85 -6.03 -7.90
CA THR A 95 -6.77 -6.72 -6.62
C THR A 95 -8.02 -6.47 -5.78
N ASN A 96 -8.49 -5.23 -5.70
CA ASN A 96 -9.68 -4.89 -4.93
C ASN A 96 -10.93 -5.61 -5.47
N GLU A 97 -11.06 -5.76 -6.80
CA GLU A 97 -12.13 -6.57 -7.42
C GLU A 97 -12.06 -8.04 -6.95
N MET A 98 -10.87 -8.66 -6.92
CA MET A 98 -10.69 -10.02 -6.40
C MET A 98 -11.06 -10.15 -4.92
N ILE A 99 -10.74 -9.15 -4.10
CA ILE A 99 -11.10 -9.12 -2.68
C ILE A 99 -12.62 -9.02 -2.50
N LEU A 100 -13.27 -8.17 -3.28
CA LEU A 100 -14.74 -7.99 -3.28
C LEU A 100 -15.46 -9.28 -3.71
N GLU A 101 -14.95 -10.00 -4.71
CA GLU A 101 -15.51 -11.30 -5.12
C GLU A 101 -15.43 -12.36 -4.02
N LYS A 102 -14.47 -12.26 -3.08
CA LYS A 102 -14.39 -13.09 -1.88
C LYS A 102 -15.32 -12.64 -0.76
N GLY A 103 -16.09 -11.57 -0.96
CA GLY A 103 -17.02 -11.01 0.02
C GLY A 103 -16.35 -10.16 1.09
N TYR A 104 -15.13 -9.68 0.84
CA TYR A 104 -14.40 -8.78 1.74
C TYR A 104 -14.24 -7.41 1.12
N SER A 105 -14.02 -6.41 1.97
CA SER A 105 -13.71 -5.04 1.55
C SER A 105 -12.55 -4.48 2.38
N LEU A 106 -11.75 -3.61 1.77
CA LEU A 106 -10.69 -2.88 2.46
C LEU A 106 -11.32 -1.89 3.44
N ASN A 107 -10.91 -1.96 4.71
CA ASN A 107 -11.49 -1.14 5.78
C ASN A 107 -10.49 -0.16 6.40
N GLN A 108 -9.24 -0.56 6.52
CA GLN A 108 -8.19 0.25 7.13
C GLN A 108 -6.82 -0.14 6.58
N ILE A 109 -5.93 0.85 6.47
CA ILE A 109 -4.52 0.64 6.13
C ILE A 109 -3.62 1.39 7.11
N ASP A 110 -2.46 0.80 7.40
CA ASP A 110 -1.39 1.45 8.15
C ASP A 110 -0.07 1.28 7.41
N ILE A 111 0.54 2.40 7.05
CA ILE A 111 1.66 2.50 6.11
C ILE A 111 2.89 3.05 6.83
N ILE A 112 4.04 2.42 6.61
CA ILE A 112 5.36 2.94 7.00
C ILE A 112 6.22 3.01 5.74
N VAL A 113 6.59 4.20 5.31
CA VAL A 113 7.58 4.40 4.24
C VAL A 113 8.91 4.79 4.86
N ILE A 114 9.98 4.11 4.45
CA ILE A 114 11.32 4.31 4.99
C ILE A 114 12.23 4.77 3.85
N LEU A 115 12.71 6.02 3.95
CA LEU A 115 13.67 6.63 3.02
C LEU A 115 14.36 7.83 3.68
N GLU A 116 15.56 8.16 3.21
CA GLU A 116 16.30 9.33 3.74
C GLU A 116 15.79 10.62 3.10
N GLU A 117 15.67 10.66 1.78
CA GLU A 117 15.23 11.79 0.97
C GLU A 117 14.33 11.33 -0.19
N PRO A 118 13.35 12.15 -0.60
CA PRO A 118 12.93 13.44 -0.04
C PRO A 118 12.14 13.30 1.28
N LYS A 119 12.07 14.39 2.07
CA LYS A 119 11.29 14.39 3.33
C LYS A 119 9.78 14.37 3.03
N LEU A 120 9.15 13.23 3.19
CA LEU A 120 7.74 13.00 2.82
C LEU A 120 6.73 13.81 3.64
N ASN A 121 7.10 14.32 4.81
CA ASN A 121 6.19 15.13 5.62
C ASN A 121 5.64 16.36 4.87
N THR A 122 6.42 16.94 3.97
CA THR A 122 5.99 18.06 3.10
C THR A 122 4.85 17.64 2.16
N PHE A 123 4.84 16.38 1.72
CA PHE A 123 3.91 15.85 0.74
C PHE A 123 2.78 15.00 1.38
N ARG A 124 2.81 14.82 2.72
CA ARG A 124 1.88 13.95 3.45
C ARG A 124 0.42 14.17 3.06
N LYS A 125 -0.05 15.42 2.99
CA LYS A 125 -1.45 15.73 2.66
C LYS A 125 -1.81 15.26 1.25
N ASN A 126 -0.91 15.45 0.29
CA ASN A 126 -1.13 15.04 -1.10
C ASN A 126 -1.15 13.51 -1.23
N ILE A 127 -0.24 12.81 -0.55
CA ILE A 127 -0.18 11.35 -0.53
C ILE A 127 -1.47 10.78 0.10
N ILE A 128 -1.90 11.30 1.25
CA ILE A 128 -3.15 10.84 1.88
C ILE A 128 -4.37 11.12 1.00
N ALA A 129 -4.44 12.29 0.35
CA ALA A 129 -5.53 12.61 -0.57
C ALA A 129 -5.58 11.65 -1.77
N SER A 130 -4.40 11.30 -2.34
CA SER A 130 -4.30 10.30 -3.39
C SER A 130 -4.77 8.92 -2.92
N LEU A 131 -4.27 8.45 -1.78
CA LEU A 131 -4.68 7.17 -1.18
C LEU A 131 -6.18 7.12 -0.92
N LYS A 132 -6.80 8.20 -0.42
CA LYS A 132 -8.27 8.28 -0.27
C LYS A 132 -8.99 8.07 -1.59
N ASN A 133 -8.54 8.74 -2.65
CA ASN A 133 -9.16 8.61 -3.97
C ASN A 133 -9.04 7.20 -4.53
N ILE A 134 -7.87 6.57 -4.39
CA ILE A 134 -7.60 5.23 -4.91
C ILE A 134 -8.35 4.17 -4.10
N THR A 135 -8.28 4.23 -2.77
CA THR A 135 -8.81 3.18 -1.90
C THR A 135 -10.28 3.36 -1.54
N GLY A 136 -10.81 4.57 -1.65
CA GLY A 136 -12.14 4.93 -1.15
C GLY A 136 -12.25 5.02 0.38
N LEU A 137 -11.13 4.90 1.09
CA LEU A 137 -11.12 4.98 2.55
C LEU A 137 -11.26 6.42 3.04
N GLU A 138 -11.88 6.59 4.20
CA GLU A 138 -11.82 7.85 4.93
C GLU A 138 -10.42 8.08 5.51
N GLU A 139 -10.00 9.35 5.65
CA GLU A 139 -8.67 9.71 6.15
C GLU A 139 -8.36 9.10 7.52
N SER A 140 -9.36 8.96 8.39
CA SER A 140 -9.24 8.33 9.71
C SER A 140 -8.83 6.85 9.66
N ASN A 141 -9.01 6.20 8.52
CA ASN A 141 -8.68 4.81 8.28
C ASN A 141 -7.36 4.62 7.50
N ILE A 142 -6.63 5.71 7.27
CA ILE A 142 -5.33 5.72 6.58
C ILE A 142 -4.24 6.16 7.55
N GLY A 143 -3.52 5.21 8.14
CA GLY A 143 -2.28 5.47 8.85
C GLY A 143 -1.14 5.70 7.86
N PHE A 144 -0.40 6.80 8.00
CA PHE A 144 0.78 7.06 7.17
C PHE A 144 1.94 7.60 8.02
N LYS A 145 3.06 6.89 8.00
CA LYS A 145 4.28 7.23 8.73
C LYS A 145 5.46 7.23 7.77
N ALA A 146 6.25 8.29 7.79
CA ALA A 146 7.52 8.37 7.08
C ALA A 146 8.66 8.28 8.11
N LYS A 147 9.65 7.45 7.85
CA LYS A 147 10.81 7.21 8.70
C LYS A 147 12.10 7.29 7.90
N THR A 148 13.20 7.60 8.57
CA THR A 148 14.55 7.38 8.05
C THR A 148 15.09 6.05 8.59
N SER A 149 16.19 5.56 8.03
CA SER A 149 16.97 4.45 8.59
C SER A 149 18.18 4.93 9.40
N GLU A 150 18.19 6.22 9.79
CA GLU A 150 19.29 6.84 10.55
C GLU A 150 20.66 6.66 9.87
N LYS A 151 20.68 6.79 8.54
CA LYS A 151 21.86 6.60 7.68
C LYS A 151 22.45 5.19 7.71
N MET A 152 21.67 4.19 8.10
CA MET A 152 22.09 2.79 8.11
C MET A 152 21.59 2.04 6.86
N GLY A 153 22.45 1.16 6.34
CA GLY A 153 22.11 0.26 5.22
C GLY A 153 21.85 1.00 3.90
N PHE A 154 21.23 0.30 2.94
CA PHE A 154 20.97 0.83 1.59
C PHE A 154 20.03 2.04 1.59
N ILE A 155 19.07 2.09 2.51
CA ILE A 155 18.20 3.25 2.67
C ILE A 155 19.02 4.43 3.19
N GLY A 156 19.85 4.20 4.21
CA GLY A 156 20.68 5.23 4.80
C GLY A 156 21.73 5.81 3.84
N ASN A 157 22.15 5.01 2.87
CA ASN A 157 23.03 5.43 1.78
C ASN A 157 22.25 6.13 0.64
N ASN A 158 20.94 6.30 0.77
CA ASN A 158 20.05 6.86 -0.26
C ASN A 158 20.09 6.08 -1.58
N GLU A 159 20.21 4.75 -1.51
CA GLU A 159 20.24 3.86 -2.68
C GLU A 159 18.84 3.36 -3.06
N GLY A 160 17.85 3.54 -2.19
CA GLY A 160 16.47 3.08 -2.38
C GLY A 160 15.58 3.40 -1.20
N ALA A 161 14.36 2.90 -1.26
CA ALA A 161 13.36 3.01 -0.20
C ALA A 161 12.68 1.68 0.06
N ALA A 162 12.03 1.57 1.21
CA ALA A 162 11.19 0.43 1.57
C ALA A 162 9.85 0.89 2.12
N CYS A 163 8.84 0.04 1.98
CA CYS A 163 7.50 0.28 2.50
C CYS A 163 6.95 -0.98 3.17
N PHE A 164 6.32 -0.77 4.32
CA PHE A 164 5.48 -1.76 4.98
C PHE A 164 4.05 -1.26 5.01
N VAL A 165 3.12 -2.14 4.67
CA VAL A 165 1.68 -1.86 4.77
C VAL A 165 1.01 -2.98 5.54
N MET A 166 0.15 -2.62 6.47
CA MET A 166 -0.84 -3.51 7.05
C MET A 166 -2.21 -3.13 6.50
N ALA A 167 -2.96 -4.10 6.00
CA ALA A 167 -4.35 -3.92 5.59
C ALA A 167 -5.28 -4.73 6.47
N LYS A 168 -6.40 -4.11 6.85
CA LYS A 168 -7.53 -4.76 7.48
C LYS A 168 -8.67 -4.87 6.47
N LEU A 169 -9.14 -6.09 6.26
CA LEU A 169 -10.30 -6.41 5.45
C LEU A 169 -11.46 -6.82 6.35
N THR A 170 -12.66 -6.45 5.98
CA THR A 170 -13.89 -6.86 6.68
C THR A 170 -14.88 -7.48 5.68
N LYS A 171 -15.65 -8.40 6.17
CA LYS A 171 -16.70 -9.08 5.39
C LYS A 171 -18.00 -8.29 5.42
#